data_5784e3953807ea30ba99504624a8e8a8
#
_entry.id   5784e3953807ea30ba99504624a8e8a8
#
_cell.length_a   1.000
_cell.length_b   1.000
_cell.length_c   1.000
_cell.angle_alpha   90.00
_cell.angle_beta   90.00
_cell.angle_gamma   90.00
#
_symmetry.space_group_name_H-M   'P 1'
#
loop_
_entity.id
_entity.type
_entity.pdbx_description
1 polymer ?
#
loop_
_entity_poly.entity_id
_entity_poly.type
_entity_poly.pdbx_seq_one_letter_code
_entity_poly.pdbx_strand_id
1 'polypeptide(L)'
;KKGLAQRLKAEGENSPADVILTVDIGRLYVYDDLDLLAPIDSKKLQNNIPNYLRSPDNTWFGLSKRARVIVVHKEKILEGDITRIEELADPKWKGKICSRPGSHVYNRGIMASVLAALGEEKAEKWAKDMVANFAKRPQGNDRAQVKAIHEGECEIALINNYYFGKLKFSEDPEQRKWAESVRLVFPNQAEGDRGAHVNISGGGIAKFSKNKE
;
A
#
# COMPACT_ATOMS: atom_id res chain seq x y z
N LYS A 1 -12.77 10.96 2.23
CA LYS A 1 -11.34 11.24 1.92
C LYS A 1 -11.10 11.79 0.51
N LYS A 2 -11.93 11.46 -0.50
CA LYS A 2 -11.88 12.12 -1.81
C LYS A 2 -12.32 13.59 -1.74
N GLY A 3 -13.17 13.95 -0.78
CA GLY A 3 -13.68 15.31 -0.60
C GLY A 3 -12.67 16.30 0.01
N LEU A 4 -11.57 15.85 0.63
CA LEU A 4 -10.66 16.79 1.31
C LEU A 4 -9.87 17.67 0.32
N ALA A 5 -9.36 17.10 -0.76
CA ALA A 5 -8.69 17.89 -1.80
C ALA A 5 -9.65 18.86 -2.49
N GLN A 6 -10.89 18.41 -2.77
CA GLN A 6 -11.94 19.27 -3.33
C GLN A 6 -12.33 20.38 -2.36
N ARG A 7 -12.43 20.08 -1.06
CA ARG A 7 -12.71 21.06 -0.03
C ARG A 7 -11.61 22.13 0.04
N LEU A 8 -10.34 21.71 0.11
CA LEU A 8 -9.19 22.64 0.07
C LEU A 8 -9.22 23.55 -1.15
N LYS A 9 -9.51 22.98 -2.33
CA LYS A 9 -9.63 23.74 -3.57
C LYS A 9 -10.77 24.77 -3.50
N ALA A 10 -11.92 24.37 -2.94
CA ALA A 10 -13.09 25.26 -2.82
C ALA A 10 -12.90 26.35 -1.77
N GLU A 11 -12.22 26.08 -0.66
CA GLU A 11 -11.91 27.04 0.38
C GLU A 11 -10.83 28.04 -0.04
N GLY A 12 -9.87 27.62 -0.88
CA GLY A 12 -8.78 28.45 -1.40
C GLY A 12 -8.04 29.18 -0.28
N GLU A 13 -7.91 30.49 -0.38
CA GLU A 13 -7.24 31.37 0.62
C GLU A 13 -7.95 31.44 1.97
N ASN A 14 -9.22 31.03 2.03
CA ASN A 14 -10.00 30.98 3.27
C ASN A 14 -9.87 29.62 3.99
N SER A 15 -9.06 28.70 3.47
CA SER A 15 -8.88 27.40 4.13
C SER A 15 -8.16 27.56 5.47
N PRO A 16 -8.66 26.93 6.55
CA PRO A 16 -8.00 26.93 7.85
C PRO A 16 -6.87 25.90 7.94
N ALA A 17 -6.57 25.17 6.86
CA ALA A 17 -5.59 24.10 6.89
C ALA A 17 -4.17 24.64 6.77
N ASP A 18 -3.30 24.25 7.69
CA ASP A 18 -1.86 24.52 7.61
C ASP A 18 -1.09 23.32 7.07
N VAL A 19 -1.40 22.12 7.54
CA VAL A 19 -0.67 20.91 7.18
C VAL A 19 -1.63 19.86 6.61
N ILE A 20 -1.24 19.27 5.49
CA ILE A 20 -1.94 18.16 4.86
C ILE A 20 -1.16 16.87 5.14
N LEU A 21 -1.77 15.96 5.88
CA LEU A 21 -1.23 14.62 6.12
C LEU A 21 -2.10 13.56 5.45
N THR A 22 -1.50 12.69 4.68
CA THR A 22 -2.23 11.60 4.03
C THR A 22 -1.39 10.33 3.89
N VAL A 23 -2.08 9.22 3.70
CA VAL A 23 -1.49 7.94 3.37
C VAL A 23 -1.53 7.72 1.88
N ASP A 24 -0.46 7.17 1.31
CA ASP A 24 -0.31 6.81 -0.08
C ASP A 24 0.16 7.95 -1.00
N ILE A 25 1.24 7.67 -1.74
CA ILE A 25 1.84 8.63 -2.66
C ILE A 25 0.85 9.09 -3.73
N GLY A 26 -0.04 8.21 -4.20
CA GLY A 26 -1.06 8.59 -5.18
C GLY A 26 -2.07 9.62 -4.65
N ARG A 27 -2.20 9.76 -3.33
CA ARG A 27 -3.00 10.84 -2.73
C ARG A 27 -2.19 12.10 -2.56
N LEU A 28 -0.92 12.00 -2.18
CA LEU A 28 -0.02 13.16 -2.13
C LEU A 28 0.09 13.80 -3.51
N TYR A 29 0.25 12.99 -4.55
CA TYR A 29 0.27 13.44 -5.93
C TYR A 29 -1.01 14.23 -6.32
N VAL A 30 -2.19 13.82 -5.87
CA VAL A 30 -3.44 14.57 -6.15
C VAL A 30 -3.40 15.98 -5.57
N TYR A 31 -2.83 16.19 -4.38
CA TYR A 31 -2.71 17.54 -3.82
C TYR A 31 -1.68 18.37 -4.57
N ASP A 32 -0.60 17.75 -5.01
CA ASP A 32 0.47 18.37 -5.78
C ASP A 32 -0.02 18.78 -7.18
N ASP A 33 -0.63 17.85 -7.90
CA ASP A 33 -1.22 18.04 -9.23
C ASP A 33 -2.31 19.13 -9.27
N LEU A 34 -3.06 19.29 -8.17
CA LEU A 34 -4.07 20.33 -8.02
C LEU A 34 -3.49 21.65 -7.48
N ASP A 35 -2.18 21.77 -7.35
CA ASP A 35 -1.48 22.94 -6.83
C ASP A 35 -2.02 23.42 -5.46
N LEU A 36 -2.22 22.45 -4.54
CA LEU A 36 -2.77 22.68 -3.21
C LEU A 36 -1.71 22.68 -2.11
N LEU A 37 -0.44 22.48 -2.46
CA LEU A 37 0.70 22.45 -1.53
C LEU A 37 1.67 23.59 -1.82
N ALA A 38 2.31 24.09 -0.78
CA ALA A 38 3.40 25.06 -0.90
C ALA A 38 4.76 24.35 -0.85
N PRO A 39 5.77 24.83 -1.60
CA PRO A 39 7.14 24.36 -1.44
C PRO A 39 7.65 24.60 -0.03
N ILE A 40 8.44 23.66 0.51
CA ILE A 40 9.03 23.71 1.84
C ILE A 40 10.56 23.80 1.69
N ASP A 41 11.15 24.91 2.04
CA ASP A 41 12.61 25.05 2.12
C ASP A 41 13.11 24.67 3.51
N SER A 42 13.36 23.40 3.70
CA SER A 42 13.87 22.85 4.97
C SER A 42 15.06 21.93 4.74
N LYS A 43 16.26 22.43 5.00
CA LYS A 43 17.48 21.62 4.97
C LYS A 43 17.38 20.39 5.86
N LYS A 44 16.69 20.47 7.00
CA LYS A 44 16.47 19.35 7.91
C LYS A 44 15.66 18.23 7.24
N LEU A 45 14.56 18.57 6.57
CA LEU A 45 13.76 17.58 5.84
C LEU A 45 14.51 17.03 4.65
N GLN A 46 15.19 17.87 3.89
CA GLN A 46 15.96 17.48 2.72
C GLN A 46 17.13 16.54 3.06
N ASN A 47 17.79 16.75 4.20
CA ASN A 47 18.89 15.90 4.65
C ASN A 47 18.43 14.56 5.23
N ASN A 48 17.23 14.52 5.86
CA ASN A 48 16.73 13.32 6.52
C ASN A 48 15.83 12.44 5.62
N ILE A 49 15.25 13.01 4.57
CA ILE A 49 14.32 12.30 3.68
C ILE A 49 14.94 12.18 2.29
N PRO A 50 15.26 10.96 1.84
CA PRO A 50 15.84 10.71 0.52
C PRO A 50 15.00 11.29 -0.62
N ASN A 51 15.63 11.69 -1.71
CA ASN A 51 14.97 12.31 -2.87
C ASN A 51 13.82 11.48 -3.43
N TYR A 52 13.93 10.16 -3.43
CA TYR A 52 12.89 9.25 -3.93
C TYR A 52 11.67 9.10 -2.99
N LEU A 53 11.72 9.72 -1.80
CA LEU A 53 10.62 9.76 -0.82
C LEU A 53 10.04 11.17 -0.62
N ARG A 54 10.32 12.10 -1.54
CA ARG A 54 9.77 13.47 -1.50
C ARG A 54 9.44 13.97 -2.91
N SER A 55 8.65 15.04 -3.00
CA SER A 55 8.39 15.74 -4.25
C SER A 55 9.68 16.35 -4.82
N PRO A 56 9.88 16.31 -6.15
CA PRO A 56 10.99 17.03 -6.77
C PRO A 56 11.03 18.52 -6.40
N ASP A 57 9.86 19.15 -6.27
CA ASP A 57 9.68 20.56 -5.95
C ASP A 57 9.54 20.83 -4.42
N ASN A 58 9.80 19.80 -3.59
CA ASN A 58 9.69 19.84 -2.14
C ASN A 58 8.30 20.28 -1.61
N THR A 59 7.24 20.02 -2.31
CA THR A 59 5.86 20.32 -1.90
C THR A 59 5.32 19.30 -0.89
N TRP A 60 5.84 18.07 -0.91
CA TRP A 60 5.53 17.02 0.08
C TRP A 60 6.74 16.17 0.44
N PHE A 61 6.69 15.59 1.63
CA PHE A 61 7.73 14.72 2.19
C PHE A 61 7.13 13.43 2.74
N GLY A 62 7.78 12.30 2.47
CA GLY A 62 7.43 11.00 3.02
C GLY A 62 7.92 10.88 4.47
N LEU A 63 6.98 10.67 5.40
CA LEU A 63 7.27 10.62 6.84
C LEU A 63 7.35 9.18 7.37
N SER A 64 6.69 8.25 6.71
CA SER A 64 6.78 6.82 7.00
C SER A 64 6.61 5.99 5.74
N LYS A 65 7.19 4.78 5.73
CA LYS A 65 7.07 3.83 4.63
C LYS A 65 6.47 2.50 5.09
N ARG A 66 5.85 1.80 4.16
CA ARG A 66 5.29 0.46 4.35
C ARG A 66 5.51 -0.38 3.11
N ALA A 67 5.69 -1.68 3.29
CA ALA A 67 5.73 -2.63 2.19
C ALA A 67 4.36 -3.29 1.99
N ARG A 68 3.97 -3.50 0.75
CA ARG A 68 2.88 -4.38 0.38
C ARG A 68 3.44 -5.78 0.22
N VAL A 69 3.02 -6.70 1.06
CA VAL A 69 3.59 -8.04 1.19
C VAL A 69 2.54 -9.12 0.94
N ILE A 70 2.99 -10.30 0.62
CA ILE A 70 2.15 -11.49 0.59
C ILE A 70 2.06 -12.01 2.02
N VAL A 71 0.88 -12.40 2.45
CA VAL A 71 0.64 -13.14 3.69
C VAL A 71 0.09 -14.51 3.33
N VAL A 72 0.62 -15.56 3.93
CA VAL A 72 0.27 -16.95 3.63
C VAL A 72 -0.03 -17.74 4.90
N HIS A 73 -0.88 -18.76 4.80
CA HIS A 73 -1.06 -19.75 5.85
C HIS A 73 0.24 -20.52 6.07
N LYS A 74 0.82 -20.44 7.27
CA LYS A 74 2.20 -20.90 7.52
C LYS A 74 2.42 -22.41 7.33
N GLU A 75 1.35 -23.23 7.49
CA GLU A 75 1.43 -24.69 7.39
C GLU A 75 1.03 -25.22 6.02
N LYS A 76 0.22 -24.46 5.24
CA LYS A 76 -0.27 -24.89 3.93
C LYS A 76 0.59 -24.43 2.77
N ILE A 77 1.27 -23.29 2.93
CA ILE A 77 2.17 -22.72 1.93
C ILE A 77 3.58 -22.76 2.52
N LEU A 78 4.44 -23.58 1.96
CA LEU A 78 5.80 -23.77 2.47
C LEU A 78 6.70 -22.59 2.15
N GLU A 79 7.81 -22.50 2.86
CA GLU A 79 8.83 -21.49 2.58
C GLU A 79 9.45 -21.74 1.21
N GLY A 80 9.51 -20.70 0.37
CA GLY A 80 9.98 -20.82 -1.01
C GLY A 80 8.91 -21.08 -2.07
N ASP A 81 7.68 -21.51 -1.70
CA ASP A 81 6.59 -21.75 -2.66
C ASP A 81 6.15 -20.49 -3.41
N ILE A 82 6.30 -19.33 -2.76
CA ILE A 82 6.02 -18.00 -3.33
C ILE A 82 7.17 -17.09 -2.93
N THR A 83 7.85 -16.54 -3.91
CA THR A 83 8.98 -15.61 -3.74
C THR A 83 8.75 -14.29 -4.47
N ARG A 84 7.84 -14.25 -5.43
CA ARG A 84 7.57 -13.09 -6.29
C ARG A 84 6.08 -12.76 -6.34
N ILE A 85 5.77 -11.48 -6.52
CA ILE A 85 4.38 -11.03 -6.65
C ILE A 85 3.74 -11.57 -7.94
N GLU A 86 4.54 -11.76 -8.98
CA GLU A 86 4.11 -12.27 -10.27
C GLU A 86 3.56 -13.72 -10.18
N GLU A 87 4.09 -14.51 -9.27
CA GLU A 87 3.69 -15.92 -9.06
C GLU A 87 2.28 -16.06 -8.50
N LEU A 88 1.64 -14.99 -8.02
CA LEU A 88 0.23 -15.02 -7.63
C LEU A 88 -0.73 -15.27 -8.82
N ALA A 89 -0.25 -15.10 -10.03
CA ALA A 89 -0.97 -15.43 -11.27
C ALA A 89 -0.87 -16.91 -11.67
N ASP A 90 -0.05 -17.72 -10.99
CA ASP A 90 0.09 -19.15 -11.29
C ASP A 90 -1.23 -19.87 -11.01
N PRO A 91 -1.75 -20.68 -11.97
CA PRO A 91 -2.99 -21.47 -11.81
C PRO A 91 -2.99 -22.44 -10.61
N LYS A 92 -1.81 -22.83 -10.10
CA LYS A 92 -1.71 -23.66 -8.88
C LYS A 92 -2.36 -23.01 -7.65
N TRP A 93 -2.57 -21.70 -7.67
CA TRP A 93 -3.22 -20.93 -6.59
C TRP A 93 -4.72 -20.75 -6.80
N LYS A 94 -5.32 -21.44 -7.77
CA LYS A 94 -6.77 -21.33 -8.04
C LYS A 94 -7.60 -21.62 -6.79
N GLY A 95 -8.48 -20.69 -6.44
CA GLY A 95 -9.34 -20.76 -5.26
C GLY A 95 -8.61 -20.57 -3.93
N LYS A 96 -7.37 -20.06 -3.92
CA LYS A 96 -6.56 -19.93 -2.71
C LYS A 96 -6.28 -18.49 -2.29
N ILE A 97 -6.58 -17.48 -3.12
CA ILE A 97 -6.23 -16.09 -2.86
C ILE A 97 -7.44 -15.30 -2.37
N CYS A 98 -7.26 -14.59 -1.25
CA CYS A 98 -8.19 -13.55 -0.80
C CYS A 98 -7.63 -12.16 -1.10
N SER A 99 -8.51 -11.22 -1.39
CA SER A 99 -8.10 -9.83 -1.64
C SER A 99 -9.14 -8.84 -1.15
N ARG A 100 -8.68 -7.67 -0.75
CA ARG A 100 -9.53 -6.51 -0.64
C ARG A 100 -9.94 -6.00 -2.05
N PRO A 101 -10.96 -5.12 -2.18
CA PRO A 101 -11.37 -4.61 -3.49
C PRO A 101 -10.23 -3.99 -4.29
N GLY A 102 -10.16 -4.33 -5.58
CA GLY A 102 -9.14 -3.80 -6.51
C GLY A 102 -9.18 -2.28 -6.66
N SER A 103 -10.35 -1.66 -6.45
CA SER A 103 -10.53 -0.20 -6.46
C SER A 103 -9.84 0.51 -5.29
N HIS A 104 -9.41 -0.23 -4.25
CA HIS A 104 -8.73 0.38 -3.12
C HIS A 104 -7.31 0.85 -3.50
N VAL A 105 -6.91 2.01 -2.98
CA VAL A 105 -5.63 2.66 -3.30
C VAL A 105 -4.42 1.73 -3.13
N TYR A 106 -4.43 0.81 -2.17
CA TYR A 106 -3.30 -0.13 -1.97
C TYR A 106 -3.18 -1.16 -3.09
N ASN A 107 -4.29 -1.70 -3.59
CA ASN A 107 -4.24 -2.63 -4.72
C ASN A 107 -3.98 -1.90 -6.05
N ARG A 108 -4.45 -0.67 -6.19
CA ARG A 108 -4.08 0.20 -7.31
C ARG A 108 -2.57 0.48 -7.32
N GLY A 109 -1.95 0.68 -6.14
CA GLY A 109 -0.50 0.85 -6.01
C GLY A 109 0.28 -0.39 -6.46
N ILE A 110 -0.17 -1.60 -6.08
CA ILE A 110 0.41 -2.85 -6.58
C ILE A 110 0.25 -2.94 -8.10
N MET A 111 -0.94 -2.68 -8.61
CA MET A 111 -1.17 -2.74 -10.07
C MET A 111 -0.24 -1.76 -10.82
N ALA A 112 -0.08 -0.54 -10.32
CA ALA A 112 0.85 0.43 -10.88
C ALA A 112 2.32 -0.05 -10.84
N SER A 113 2.72 -0.71 -9.74
CA SER A 113 4.06 -1.29 -9.60
C SER A 113 4.31 -2.43 -10.59
N VAL A 114 3.32 -3.29 -10.80
CA VAL A 114 3.40 -4.40 -11.78
C VAL A 114 3.42 -3.84 -13.20
N LEU A 115 2.57 -2.85 -13.49
CA LEU A 115 2.53 -2.15 -14.78
C LEU A 115 3.89 -1.51 -15.13
N ALA A 116 4.49 -0.80 -14.18
CA ALA A 116 5.79 -0.18 -14.37
C ALA A 116 6.92 -1.20 -14.62
N ALA A 117 6.82 -2.40 -14.00
CA ALA A 117 7.84 -3.43 -14.12
C ALA A 117 7.68 -4.31 -15.36
N LEU A 118 6.45 -4.63 -15.76
CA LEU A 118 6.17 -5.64 -16.81
C LEU A 118 5.65 -5.04 -18.12
N GLY A 119 5.21 -3.79 -18.11
CA GLY A 119 4.47 -3.17 -19.21
C GLY A 119 2.98 -3.55 -19.20
N GLU A 120 2.19 -2.89 -20.03
CA GLU A 120 0.72 -2.92 -19.99
C GLU A 120 0.16 -4.33 -20.26
N GLU A 121 0.56 -4.95 -21.36
CA GLU A 121 0.04 -6.26 -21.79
C GLU A 121 0.26 -7.35 -20.72
N LYS A 122 1.50 -7.46 -20.20
CA LYS A 122 1.85 -8.46 -19.19
C LYS A 122 1.20 -8.17 -17.84
N ALA A 123 1.07 -6.89 -17.48
CA ALA A 123 0.41 -6.49 -16.25
C ALA A 123 -1.10 -6.78 -16.30
N GLU A 124 -1.76 -6.54 -17.43
CA GLU A 124 -3.16 -6.89 -17.63
C GLU A 124 -3.37 -8.41 -17.54
N LYS A 125 -2.52 -9.19 -18.22
CA LYS A 125 -2.55 -10.65 -18.13
C LYS A 125 -2.37 -11.12 -16.69
N TRP A 126 -1.36 -10.62 -15.99
CA TRP A 126 -1.13 -10.94 -14.58
C TRP A 126 -2.34 -10.64 -13.70
N ALA A 127 -2.98 -9.49 -13.90
CA ALA A 127 -4.16 -9.12 -13.12
C ALA A 127 -5.34 -10.05 -13.38
N LYS A 128 -5.59 -10.44 -14.64
CA LYS A 128 -6.64 -11.40 -15.02
C LYS A 128 -6.38 -12.76 -14.38
N ASP A 129 -5.16 -13.26 -14.49
CA ASP A 129 -4.78 -14.58 -13.97
C ASP A 129 -4.84 -14.61 -12.43
N MET A 130 -4.36 -13.55 -11.76
CA MET A 130 -4.48 -13.41 -10.31
C MET A 130 -5.96 -13.38 -9.86
N VAL A 131 -6.83 -12.69 -10.57
CA VAL A 131 -8.28 -12.64 -10.26
C VAL A 131 -8.91 -14.01 -10.44
N ALA A 132 -8.49 -14.80 -11.43
CA ALA A 132 -8.96 -16.17 -11.64
C ALA A 132 -8.60 -17.12 -10.49
N ASN A 133 -7.59 -16.75 -9.67
CA ASN A 133 -7.14 -17.49 -8.51
C ASN A 133 -7.87 -17.11 -7.20
N PHE A 134 -8.79 -16.14 -7.23
CA PHE A 134 -9.48 -15.72 -6.02
C PHE A 134 -10.41 -16.81 -5.49
N ALA A 135 -10.34 -17.05 -4.18
CA ALA A 135 -11.20 -17.95 -3.44
C ALA A 135 -12.64 -17.42 -3.30
N LYS A 136 -12.77 -16.11 -3.25
CA LYS A 136 -14.04 -15.41 -3.09
C LYS A 136 -14.00 -13.99 -3.67
N ARG A 137 -15.17 -13.38 -3.79
CA ARG A 137 -15.28 -11.96 -4.19
C ARG A 137 -14.45 -11.07 -3.27
N PRO A 138 -13.61 -10.17 -3.83
CA PRO A 138 -12.80 -9.24 -3.03
C PRO A 138 -13.64 -8.36 -2.12
N GLN A 139 -13.32 -8.37 -0.82
CA GLN A 139 -14.03 -7.59 0.20
C GLN A 139 -13.17 -7.36 1.45
N GLY A 140 -13.62 -6.51 2.35
CA GLY A 140 -12.97 -6.25 3.63
C GLY A 140 -11.68 -5.43 3.52
N ASN A 141 -10.96 -5.34 4.62
CA ASN A 141 -9.66 -4.67 4.75
C ASN A 141 -8.53 -5.69 4.92
N ASP A 142 -7.29 -5.24 5.09
CA ASP A 142 -6.12 -6.12 5.20
C ASP A 142 -6.21 -7.07 6.42
N ARG A 143 -6.79 -6.64 7.55
CA ARG A 143 -7.01 -7.53 8.72
C ARG A 143 -8.03 -8.62 8.43
N ALA A 144 -9.08 -8.27 7.68
CA ALA A 144 -10.09 -9.24 7.26
C ALA A 144 -9.49 -10.31 6.33
N GLN A 145 -8.44 -10.00 5.56
CA GLN A 145 -7.76 -11.01 4.75
C GLN A 145 -6.98 -12.00 5.63
N VAL A 146 -6.30 -11.52 6.68
CA VAL A 146 -5.59 -12.40 7.62
C VAL A 146 -6.58 -13.29 8.39
N LYS A 147 -7.72 -12.71 8.82
CA LYS A 147 -8.83 -13.48 9.42
C LYS A 147 -9.32 -14.58 8.48
N ALA A 148 -9.57 -14.25 7.21
CA ALA A 148 -10.03 -15.21 6.22
C ALA A 148 -9.05 -16.38 5.99
N ILE A 149 -7.75 -16.13 6.05
CA ILE A 149 -6.73 -17.19 6.02
C ILE A 149 -6.83 -18.07 7.25
N HIS A 150 -6.93 -17.47 8.44
CA HIS A 150 -7.09 -18.20 9.70
C HIS A 150 -8.34 -19.08 9.72
N GLU A 151 -9.45 -18.60 9.18
CA GLU A 151 -10.72 -19.33 9.07
C GLU A 151 -10.76 -20.34 7.93
N GLY A 152 -9.69 -20.45 7.14
CA GLY A 152 -9.57 -21.42 6.05
C GLY A 152 -10.34 -21.06 4.77
N GLU A 153 -10.82 -19.81 4.63
CA GLU A 153 -11.51 -19.34 3.43
C GLU A 153 -10.54 -19.15 2.24
N CYS A 154 -9.27 -18.94 2.52
CA CYS A 154 -8.18 -18.87 1.55
C CYS A 154 -6.84 -19.19 2.24
N GLU A 155 -5.77 -19.25 1.45
CA GLU A 155 -4.43 -19.58 1.96
C GLU A 155 -3.43 -18.43 1.77
N ILE A 156 -3.73 -17.49 0.89
CA ILE A 156 -2.85 -16.42 0.43
C ILE A 156 -3.63 -15.10 0.38
N ALA A 157 -2.98 -13.99 0.75
CA ALA A 157 -3.51 -12.66 0.53
C ALA A 157 -2.40 -11.60 0.40
N LEU A 158 -2.79 -10.37 0.01
CA LEU A 158 -1.92 -9.19 -0.01
C LEU A 158 -2.33 -8.22 1.10
N ILE A 159 -1.37 -7.86 1.95
CA ILE A 159 -1.56 -6.89 3.03
C ILE A 159 -0.41 -5.87 3.09
N ASN A 160 -0.62 -4.76 3.78
CA ASN A 160 0.50 -3.95 4.23
C ASN A 160 1.14 -4.59 5.47
N ASN A 161 2.46 -4.64 5.49
CA ASN A 161 3.24 -5.35 6.51
C ASN A 161 2.91 -4.95 7.96
N TYR A 162 2.60 -3.68 8.23
CA TYR A 162 2.28 -3.20 9.58
C TYR A 162 0.99 -3.78 10.16
N TYR A 163 0.06 -4.28 9.33
CA TYR A 163 -1.14 -4.94 9.84
C TYR A 163 -0.82 -6.25 10.57
N PHE A 164 0.18 -6.99 10.10
CA PHE A 164 0.65 -8.18 10.80
C PHE A 164 1.15 -7.83 12.21
N GLY A 165 1.98 -6.78 12.33
CA GLY A 165 2.44 -6.31 13.65
C GLY A 165 1.27 -5.90 14.55
N LYS A 166 0.28 -5.17 14.01
CA LYS A 166 -0.92 -4.78 14.77
C LYS A 166 -1.76 -5.97 15.24
N LEU A 167 -1.84 -7.04 14.46
CA LEU A 167 -2.54 -8.27 14.85
C LEU A 167 -1.74 -9.06 15.89
N LYS A 168 -0.43 -9.21 15.66
CA LYS A 168 0.47 -9.95 16.57
C LYS A 168 0.53 -9.38 17.97
N PHE A 169 0.47 -8.05 18.11
CA PHE A 169 0.53 -7.31 19.36
C PHE A 169 -0.84 -6.72 19.76
N SER A 170 -1.93 -7.28 19.25
CA SER A 170 -3.29 -6.85 19.62
C SER A 170 -3.62 -7.24 21.06
N GLU A 171 -4.37 -6.41 21.76
CA GLU A 171 -4.97 -6.76 23.05
C GLU A 171 -6.03 -7.86 22.91
N ASP A 172 -6.69 -7.93 21.75
CA ASP A 172 -7.66 -8.96 21.40
C ASP A 172 -6.97 -10.30 21.12
N PRO A 173 -7.20 -11.35 21.93
CA PRO A 173 -6.58 -12.66 21.76
C PRO A 173 -6.95 -13.34 20.44
N GLU A 174 -8.14 -13.10 19.90
CA GLU A 174 -8.53 -13.67 18.61
C GLU A 174 -7.68 -13.09 17.47
N GLN A 175 -7.41 -11.80 17.48
CA GLN A 175 -6.54 -11.19 16.48
C GLN A 175 -5.09 -11.72 16.54
N ARG A 176 -4.60 -12.04 17.75
CA ARG A 176 -3.28 -12.69 17.88
C ARG A 176 -3.26 -14.09 17.26
N LYS A 177 -4.33 -14.89 17.45
CA LYS A 177 -4.46 -16.21 16.81
C LYS A 177 -4.43 -16.11 15.28
N TRP A 178 -5.07 -15.07 14.71
CA TRP A 178 -4.99 -14.85 13.26
C TRP A 178 -3.55 -14.62 12.82
N ALA A 179 -2.79 -13.80 13.54
CA ALA A 179 -1.38 -13.56 13.22
C ALA A 179 -0.51 -14.81 13.40
N GLU A 180 -0.82 -15.67 14.37
CA GLU A 180 -0.11 -16.92 14.65
C GLU A 180 -0.29 -17.97 13.53
N SER A 181 -1.40 -17.92 12.79
CA SER A 181 -1.68 -18.87 11.71
C SER A 181 -0.98 -18.53 10.39
N VAL A 182 -0.39 -17.34 10.29
CA VAL A 182 0.19 -16.83 9.04
C VAL A 182 1.66 -16.45 9.18
N ARG A 183 2.33 -16.33 8.03
CA ARG A 183 3.63 -15.67 7.91
C ARG A 183 3.63 -14.66 6.77
N LEU A 184 4.55 -13.70 6.84
CA LEU A 184 4.77 -12.73 5.78
C LEU A 184 5.82 -13.24 4.80
N VAL A 185 5.59 -12.96 3.52
CA VAL A 185 6.58 -13.10 2.45
C VAL A 185 6.77 -11.72 1.83
N PHE A 186 7.99 -11.21 1.88
CA PHE A 186 8.39 -10.01 1.15
C PHE A 186 8.76 -10.46 -0.27
N PRO A 187 7.96 -10.12 -1.30
CA PRO A 187 8.20 -10.64 -2.63
C PRO A 187 9.38 -9.95 -3.31
N ASN A 188 9.94 -10.62 -4.34
CA ASN A 188 10.96 -10.06 -5.23
C ASN A 188 12.26 -9.64 -4.52
N GLN A 189 12.76 -10.45 -3.57
CA GLN A 189 13.95 -10.13 -2.77
C GLN A 189 15.23 -10.80 -3.29
N ALA A 190 15.17 -11.58 -4.38
CA ALA A 190 16.37 -12.17 -4.97
C ALA A 190 17.35 -11.08 -5.45
N GLU A 191 18.62 -11.42 -5.54
CA GLU A 191 19.64 -10.50 -6.08
C GLU A 191 19.27 -10.06 -7.50
N GLY A 192 19.31 -8.75 -7.75
CA GLY A 192 18.91 -8.16 -9.02
C GLY A 192 17.41 -8.02 -9.25
N ASP A 193 16.55 -8.49 -8.33
CA ASP A 193 15.11 -8.29 -8.42
C ASP A 193 14.70 -6.90 -7.88
N ARG A 194 13.47 -6.46 -8.21
CA ARG A 194 12.97 -5.11 -7.94
C ARG A 194 12.54 -4.82 -6.51
N GLY A 195 12.52 -5.83 -5.65
CA GLY A 195 12.03 -5.70 -4.26
C GLY A 195 10.49 -5.64 -4.14
N ALA A 196 10.03 -5.69 -2.90
CA ALA A 196 8.62 -5.51 -2.58
C ALA A 196 8.17 -4.06 -2.86
N HIS A 197 6.92 -3.90 -3.31
CA HIS A 197 6.34 -2.56 -3.48
C HIS A 197 6.30 -1.81 -2.14
N VAL A 198 6.99 -0.69 -2.08
CA VAL A 198 6.99 0.24 -0.95
C VAL A 198 6.15 1.46 -1.29
N ASN A 199 5.35 1.91 -0.34
CA ASN A 199 4.59 3.15 -0.43
C ASN A 199 4.76 3.96 0.86
N ILE A 200 4.40 5.25 0.82
CA ILE A 200 4.64 6.20 1.89
C ILE A 200 3.35 6.76 2.48
N SER A 201 3.43 7.21 3.73
CA SER A 201 2.55 8.25 4.25
C SER A 201 3.39 9.51 4.41
N GLY A 202 2.84 10.64 4.08
CA GLY A 202 3.56 11.88 4.09
C GLY A 202 2.65 13.08 4.20
N GLY A 203 3.22 14.25 4.06
CA GLY A 203 2.49 15.50 4.12
C GLY A 203 3.24 16.66 3.51
N GLY A 204 2.54 17.76 3.41
CA GLY A 204 3.03 19.04 2.92
C GLY A 204 2.30 20.18 3.61
N ILE A 205 2.76 21.39 3.38
CA ILE A 205 2.10 22.61 3.86
C ILE A 205 1.00 22.98 2.85
N ALA A 206 -0.18 23.32 3.35
CA ALA A 206 -1.26 23.81 2.49
C ALA A 206 -0.85 25.11 1.81
N LYS A 207 -1.17 25.26 0.52
CA LYS A 207 -0.72 26.39 -0.31
C LYS A 207 -0.99 27.76 0.32
N PHE A 208 -2.16 27.93 0.91
CA PHE A 208 -2.62 29.19 1.51
C PHE A 208 -2.47 29.24 3.04
N SER A 209 -1.69 28.32 3.63
CA SER A 209 -1.36 28.40 5.06
C SER A 209 -0.72 29.75 5.41
N LYS A 210 -1.16 30.30 6.53
CA LYS A 210 -0.58 31.52 7.12
C LYS A 210 0.59 31.21 8.07
N ASN A 211 0.82 29.93 8.38
CA ASN A 211 1.81 29.43 9.33
C ASN A 211 2.83 28.52 8.59
N LYS A 212 3.57 29.10 7.63
CA LYS A 212 4.53 28.35 6.78
C LYS A 212 5.94 28.23 7.37
N GLU A 213 6.21 28.92 8.47
CA GLU A 213 7.51 28.92 9.18
C GLU A 213 7.68 27.72 10.09
#